data_65f9e35bb9f19e5df521534a5207d236
#
_entry.id   65f9e35bb9f19e5df521534a5207d236
#
_cell.length_a   1.000
_cell.length_b   1.000
_cell.length_c   1.000
_cell.angle_alpha   90.00
_cell.angle_beta   90.00
_cell.angle_gamma   90.00
#
_symmetry.space_group_name_H-M   'P 1'
#
loop_
_entity.id
_entity.type
_entity.pdbx_description
1 polymer ?
#
loop_
_entity_poly.entity_id
_entity_poly.type
_entity_poly.pdbx_seq_one_letter_code
_entity_poly.pdbx_strand_id
1 'polypeptide(L)'
;DYLRCGAIAGHATIMTAVRAHAERGGYVLGICNGFQILVESGLLPGILMRNAGLRFICKMQHLQVATQNSAFTSLYEKNQVIKVCIAHGEGNYMADTHTIAALESDDRIAFRYCHADGSRTQGANPNGSINDIAGILSENRRVLGMMPHPENLIEDLMGGTDGRALFDSIAKAA
;
A
#
# COMPACT_ATOMS: atom_id res chain seq x y z
N ASP A 1 2.03 -6.07 -12.40
CA ASP A 1 0.66 -6.46 -12.07
C ASP A 1 0.19 -7.58 -12.98
N TYR A 2 -0.02 -8.76 -12.41
CA TYR A 2 -0.46 -9.96 -13.12
C TYR A 2 -1.87 -10.35 -12.68
N LEU A 3 -2.71 -10.73 -13.64
CA LEU A 3 -4.04 -11.22 -13.37
C LEU A 3 -4.01 -12.41 -12.38
N ARG A 4 -4.72 -12.26 -11.24
CA ARG A 4 -4.88 -13.29 -10.20
C ARG A 4 -3.56 -13.76 -9.55
N CYS A 5 -2.51 -12.94 -9.59
CA CYS A 5 -1.23 -13.31 -8.96
C CYS A 5 -1.40 -13.60 -7.45
N GLY A 6 -2.23 -12.84 -6.76
CA GLY A 6 -2.54 -13.05 -5.34
C GLY A 6 -3.18 -14.39 -5.05
N ALA A 7 -4.20 -14.77 -5.83
CA ALA A 7 -4.88 -16.06 -5.69
C ALA A 7 -3.94 -17.24 -5.95
N ILE A 8 -3.06 -17.14 -6.96
CA ILE A 8 -2.08 -18.20 -7.26
C ILE A 8 -1.02 -18.29 -6.17
N ALA A 9 -0.41 -17.16 -5.80
CA ALA A 9 0.65 -17.11 -4.79
C ALA A 9 0.16 -17.50 -3.40
N GLY A 10 -1.11 -17.19 -3.06
CA GLY A 10 -1.72 -17.56 -1.79
C GLY A 10 -1.69 -19.06 -1.48
N HIS A 11 -1.64 -19.90 -2.52
CA HIS A 11 -1.52 -21.36 -2.42
C HIS A 11 -0.06 -21.87 -2.40
N ALA A 12 0.93 -21.01 -2.60
CA ALA A 12 2.32 -21.41 -2.59
C ALA A 12 2.78 -21.79 -1.17
N THR A 13 3.59 -22.84 -1.06
CA THR A 13 4.08 -23.35 0.23
C THR A 13 4.84 -22.30 1.04
N ILE A 14 5.52 -21.36 0.38
CA ILE A 14 6.24 -20.25 1.02
C ILE A 14 5.30 -19.36 1.86
N MET A 15 4.01 -19.28 1.52
CA MET A 15 3.05 -18.47 2.26
C MET A 15 2.81 -18.96 3.68
N THR A 16 3.04 -20.25 3.95
CA THR A 16 3.04 -20.79 5.33
C THR A 16 4.15 -20.11 6.17
N ALA A 17 5.35 -19.97 5.61
CA ALA A 17 6.46 -19.31 6.28
C ALA A 17 6.22 -17.79 6.43
N VAL A 18 5.64 -17.14 5.42
CA VAL A 18 5.28 -15.71 5.48
C VAL A 18 4.23 -15.45 6.57
N ARG A 19 3.18 -16.26 6.66
CA ARG A 19 2.17 -16.17 7.73
C ARG A 19 2.80 -16.35 9.11
N ALA A 20 3.58 -17.41 9.29
CA ALA A 20 4.26 -17.67 10.55
C ALA A 20 5.24 -16.54 10.93
N HIS A 21 5.89 -15.90 9.96
CA HIS A 21 6.73 -14.72 10.19
C HIS A 21 5.91 -13.52 10.67
N ALA A 22 4.80 -13.22 10.00
CA ALA A 22 3.89 -12.14 10.38
C ALA A 22 3.26 -12.36 11.76
N GLU A 23 2.83 -13.59 12.07
CA GLU A 23 2.25 -13.99 13.37
C GLU A 23 3.24 -13.82 14.53
N ARG A 24 4.53 -14.08 14.29
CA ARG A 24 5.59 -13.81 15.27
C ARG A 24 5.96 -12.33 15.39
N GLY A 25 5.25 -11.45 14.66
CA GLY A 25 5.50 -10.01 14.68
C GLY A 25 6.64 -9.55 13.76
N GLY A 26 7.03 -10.35 12.78
CA GLY A 26 7.97 -9.96 11.74
C GLY A 26 7.36 -8.92 10.78
N TYR A 27 8.20 -8.07 10.21
CA TYR A 27 7.76 -7.08 9.23
C TYR A 27 7.56 -7.71 7.86
N VAL A 28 6.42 -7.39 7.22
CA VAL A 28 6.08 -7.82 5.87
C VAL A 28 5.65 -6.61 5.05
N LEU A 29 6.30 -6.38 3.92
CA LEU A 29 5.96 -5.33 2.97
C LEU A 29 5.50 -5.97 1.66
N GLY A 30 4.26 -5.70 1.25
CA GLY A 30 3.69 -6.11 -0.02
C GLY A 30 3.47 -4.92 -0.95
N ILE A 31 4.25 -4.83 -2.03
CA ILE A 31 4.14 -3.77 -3.03
C ILE A 31 3.45 -4.34 -4.27
N CYS A 32 2.46 -3.63 -4.79
CA CYS A 32 1.71 -3.97 -6.00
C CYS A 32 1.16 -5.41 -5.96
N ASN A 33 1.73 -6.35 -6.71
CA ASN A 33 1.38 -7.78 -6.63
C ASN A 33 1.52 -8.33 -5.21
N GLY A 34 2.48 -7.84 -4.42
CA GLY A 34 2.63 -8.20 -3.01
C GLY A 34 1.43 -7.79 -2.17
N PHE A 35 0.84 -6.63 -2.41
CA PHE A 35 -0.39 -6.22 -1.73
C PHE A 35 -1.56 -7.13 -2.11
N GLN A 36 -1.72 -7.46 -3.39
CA GLN A 36 -2.73 -8.42 -3.85
C GLN A 36 -2.57 -9.78 -3.14
N ILE A 37 -1.32 -10.28 -3.00
CA ILE A 37 -1.02 -11.52 -2.28
C ILE A 37 -1.40 -11.43 -0.79
N LEU A 38 -1.07 -10.31 -0.13
CA LEU A 38 -1.38 -10.11 1.28
C LEU A 38 -2.89 -10.10 1.56
N VAL A 39 -3.67 -9.51 0.67
CA VAL A 39 -5.14 -9.47 0.78
C VAL A 39 -5.73 -10.85 0.49
N GLU A 40 -5.37 -11.49 -0.61
CA GLU A 40 -5.87 -12.83 -0.99
C GLU A 40 -5.47 -13.89 0.04
N SER A 41 -4.32 -13.74 0.67
CA SER A 41 -3.87 -14.63 1.74
C SER A 41 -4.50 -14.33 3.11
N GLY A 42 -5.29 -13.26 3.27
CA GLY A 42 -5.93 -12.88 4.52
C GLY A 42 -4.98 -12.26 5.57
N LEU A 43 -3.76 -11.86 5.17
CA LEU A 43 -2.84 -11.11 6.02
C LEU A 43 -3.24 -9.63 6.14
N LEU A 44 -4.00 -9.12 5.17
CA LEU A 44 -4.63 -7.82 5.18
C LEU A 44 -6.11 -7.95 4.79
N PRO A 45 -7.00 -7.10 5.31
CA PRO A 45 -8.42 -7.14 4.99
C PRO A 45 -8.73 -6.53 3.61
N GLY A 46 -9.91 -6.83 3.06
CA GLY A 46 -10.44 -6.25 1.83
C GLY A 46 -10.10 -7.06 0.59
N ILE A 47 -10.23 -6.44 -0.57
CA ILE A 47 -9.95 -7.03 -1.88
C ILE A 47 -9.34 -5.97 -2.81
N LEU A 48 -8.55 -6.40 -3.79
CA LEU A 48 -8.08 -5.57 -4.88
C LEU A 48 -8.79 -5.97 -6.18
N MET A 49 -9.48 -5.02 -6.77
CA MET A 49 -10.26 -5.18 -7.99
C MET A 49 -9.60 -4.49 -9.18
N ARG A 50 -10.11 -4.75 -10.36
CA ARG A 50 -9.73 -3.99 -11.55
C ARG A 50 -9.95 -2.49 -11.32
N ASN A 51 -9.03 -1.69 -11.86
CA ASN A 51 -9.17 -0.24 -11.86
C ASN A 51 -10.54 0.15 -12.41
N ALA A 52 -11.18 1.16 -11.81
CA ALA A 52 -12.52 1.60 -12.22
C ALA A 52 -12.60 1.97 -13.70
N GLY A 53 -11.51 2.46 -14.30
CA GLY A 53 -11.41 2.77 -15.73
C GLY A 53 -11.11 1.57 -16.63
N LEU A 54 -11.02 0.35 -16.09
CA LEU A 54 -10.70 -0.91 -16.79
C LEU A 54 -9.39 -0.88 -17.60
N ARG A 55 -8.48 0.03 -17.27
CA ARG A 55 -7.21 0.24 -17.97
C ARG A 55 -6.05 0.03 -17.02
N PHE A 56 -4.94 -0.47 -17.57
CA PHE A 56 -3.65 -0.43 -16.89
C PHE A 56 -3.19 1.03 -16.80
N ILE A 57 -2.73 1.44 -15.61
CA ILE A 57 -2.27 2.81 -15.35
C ILE A 57 -0.81 2.74 -14.95
N CYS A 58 0.06 3.43 -15.71
CA CYS A 58 1.46 3.60 -15.39
C CYS A 58 1.78 5.10 -15.41
N LYS A 59 2.03 5.68 -14.25
CA LYS A 59 2.33 7.12 -14.10
C LYS A 59 2.92 7.44 -12.74
N MET A 60 3.49 8.64 -12.61
CA MET A 60 3.77 9.22 -11.31
C MET A 60 2.47 9.67 -10.64
N GLN A 61 2.33 9.38 -9.35
CA GLN A 61 1.14 9.68 -8.55
C GLN A 61 1.55 10.25 -7.20
N HIS A 62 0.80 11.23 -6.70
CA HIS A 62 1.00 11.77 -5.36
C HIS A 62 0.23 10.94 -4.33
N LEU A 63 0.87 10.73 -3.19
CA LEU A 63 0.32 10.07 -2.02
C LEU A 63 0.44 10.97 -0.81
N GLN A 64 -0.59 11.02 0.00
CA GLN A 64 -0.54 11.57 1.34
C GLN A 64 -0.18 10.46 2.33
N VAL A 65 0.80 10.70 3.18
CA VAL A 65 1.11 9.85 4.34
C VAL A 65 0.03 10.08 5.39
N ALA A 66 -0.88 9.10 5.55
CA ALA A 66 -2.04 9.26 6.42
C ALA A 66 -1.72 8.97 7.89
N THR A 67 -0.75 8.08 8.16
CA THR A 67 -0.27 7.81 9.52
C THR A 67 1.25 7.68 9.59
N GLN A 68 1.85 8.15 10.69
CA GLN A 68 3.26 7.93 11.03
C GLN A 68 3.44 6.75 12.02
N ASN A 69 2.34 6.22 12.52
CA ASN A 69 2.35 5.24 13.59
C ASN A 69 2.58 3.82 13.06
N SER A 70 3.69 3.62 12.36
CA SER A 70 4.16 2.29 11.93
C SER A 70 5.66 2.30 11.65
N ALA A 71 6.28 1.11 11.69
CA ALA A 71 7.67 0.93 11.28
C ALA A 71 7.93 1.27 9.81
N PHE A 72 6.89 1.37 8.99
CA PHE A 72 7.02 1.69 7.56
C PHE A 72 6.95 3.20 7.27
N THR A 73 6.36 3.98 8.18
CA THR A 73 6.03 5.39 7.95
C THR A 73 6.63 6.35 8.97
N SER A 74 7.41 5.85 9.92
CA SER A 74 7.92 6.62 11.07
C SER A 74 8.88 7.76 10.72
N LEU A 75 9.51 7.73 9.54
CA LEU A 75 10.42 8.79 9.07
C LEU A 75 9.76 9.78 8.09
N TYR A 76 8.49 9.59 7.76
CA TYR A 76 7.69 10.61 7.08
C TYR A 76 7.03 11.55 8.09
N GLU A 77 6.60 12.71 7.63
CA GLU A 77 5.71 13.59 8.40
C GLU A 77 4.25 13.23 8.13
N LYS A 78 3.38 13.41 9.14
CA LYS A 78 1.94 13.21 8.95
C LYS A 78 1.41 14.23 7.94
N ASN A 79 0.61 13.75 6.98
CA ASN A 79 0.10 14.50 5.85
C ASN A 79 1.17 14.94 4.85
N GLN A 80 2.42 14.49 4.99
CA GLN A 80 3.44 14.70 3.95
C GLN A 80 2.93 14.15 2.62
N VAL A 81 3.12 14.94 1.56
CA VAL A 81 2.83 14.50 0.19
C VAL A 81 4.12 13.99 -0.44
N ILE A 82 4.08 12.76 -0.90
CA ILE A 82 5.18 12.11 -1.62
C ILE A 82 4.74 11.78 -3.04
N LYS A 83 5.68 11.70 -3.96
CA LYS A 83 5.43 11.36 -5.35
C LYS A 83 6.10 10.03 -5.67
N VAL A 84 5.32 9.03 -6.07
CA VAL A 84 5.82 7.69 -6.39
C VAL A 84 5.18 7.16 -7.67
N CYS A 85 5.77 6.12 -8.25
CA CYS A 85 5.23 5.46 -9.44
C CYS A 85 4.07 4.54 -9.08
N ILE A 86 3.06 4.46 -9.96
CA ILE A 86 2.06 3.39 -9.99
C ILE A 86 2.09 2.68 -11.34
N ALA A 87 1.92 1.34 -11.34
CA ALA A 87 1.93 0.51 -12.53
C ALA A 87 1.02 -0.72 -12.33
N HIS A 88 -0.29 -0.56 -12.48
CA HIS A 88 -1.25 -1.63 -12.18
C HIS A 88 -2.54 -1.55 -12.99
N GLY A 89 -3.16 -2.72 -13.24
CA GLY A 89 -4.51 -2.88 -13.79
C GLY A 89 -5.55 -3.27 -12.74
N GLU A 90 -5.10 -3.80 -11.61
CA GLU A 90 -5.92 -4.31 -10.49
C GLU A 90 -5.49 -3.68 -9.17
N GLY A 91 -5.60 -2.36 -9.06
CA GLY A 91 -5.21 -1.59 -7.87
C GLY A 91 -6.36 -0.95 -7.10
N ASN A 92 -7.60 -1.20 -7.50
CA ASN A 92 -8.80 -0.64 -6.87
C ASN A 92 -9.13 -1.38 -5.56
N TYR A 93 -8.70 -0.82 -4.44
CA TYR A 93 -8.96 -1.39 -3.11
C TYR A 93 -10.41 -1.18 -2.69
N MET A 94 -11.05 -2.28 -2.29
CA MET A 94 -12.42 -2.31 -1.79
C MET A 94 -12.52 -3.14 -0.52
N ALA A 95 -13.41 -2.74 0.37
CA ALA A 95 -13.78 -3.49 1.57
C ALA A 95 -15.22 -3.14 1.98
N ASP A 96 -15.82 -3.96 2.85
CA ASP A 96 -17.11 -3.64 3.42
C ASP A 96 -17.05 -2.44 4.38
N THR A 97 -18.21 -1.87 4.69
CA THR A 97 -18.32 -0.65 5.51
C THR A 97 -17.70 -0.83 6.91
N HIS A 98 -17.83 -2.01 7.51
CA HIS A 98 -17.27 -2.29 8.83
C HIS A 98 -15.73 -2.30 8.79
N THR A 99 -15.15 -2.98 7.80
CA THR A 99 -13.70 -3.01 7.58
C THR A 99 -13.15 -1.62 7.33
N ILE A 100 -13.82 -0.80 6.51
CA ILE A 100 -13.39 0.58 6.25
C ILE A 100 -13.44 1.41 7.54
N ALA A 101 -14.54 1.32 8.31
CA ALA A 101 -14.66 2.03 9.57
C ALA A 101 -13.56 1.63 10.58
N ALA A 102 -13.21 0.34 10.64
CA ALA A 102 -12.11 -0.15 11.48
C ALA A 102 -10.74 0.36 11.01
N LEU A 103 -10.46 0.36 9.71
CA LEU A 103 -9.21 0.90 9.16
C LEU A 103 -9.05 2.40 9.47
N GLU A 104 -10.15 3.16 9.42
CA GLU A 104 -10.17 4.59 9.75
C GLU A 104 -9.98 4.83 11.26
N SER A 105 -10.79 4.16 12.10
CA SER A 105 -10.79 4.37 13.56
C SER A 105 -9.47 3.94 14.20
N ASP A 106 -8.87 2.89 13.69
CA ASP A 106 -7.62 2.32 14.22
C ASP A 106 -6.38 2.97 13.59
N ASP A 107 -6.55 4.02 12.75
CA ASP A 107 -5.43 4.72 12.08
C ASP A 107 -4.53 3.74 11.28
N ARG A 108 -5.15 2.79 10.55
CA ARG A 108 -4.46 1.75 9.78
C ARG A 108 -4.38 2.02 8.28
N ILE A 109 -4.77 3.19 7.82
CA ILE A 109 -4.53 3.61 6.44
C ILE A 109 -3.17 4.31 6.41
N ALA A 110 -2.20 3.68 5.73
CA ALA A 110 -0.84 4.19 5.65
C ALA A 110 -0.71 5.32 4.62
N PHE A 111 -1.30 5.12 3.43
CA PHE A 111 -1.19 6.06 2.32
C PHE A 111 -2.53 6.24 1.62
N ARG A 112 -2.79 7.47 1.15
CA ARG A 112 -3.95 7.80 0.31
C ARG A 112 -3.51 8.48 -0.97
N TYR A 113 -4.20 8.22 -2.06
CA TYR A 113 -4.03 8.98 -3.30
C TYR A 113 -4.48 10.43 -3.10
N CYS A 114 -3.69 11.37 -3.61
CA CYS A 114 -3.98 12.80 -3.52
C CYS A 114 -3.44 13.56 -4.75
N HIS A 115 -3.76 14.84 -4.82
CA HIS A 115 -3.10 15.80 -5.70
C HIS A 115 -1.75 16.25 -5.09
N ALA A 116 -0.98 17.02 -5.87
CA ALA A 116 0.32 17.56 -5.42
C ALA A 116 0.23 18.49 -4.21
N ASP A 117 -0.92 19.13 -4.01
CA ASP A 117 -1.22 19.99 -2.86
C ASP A 117 -1.78 19.23 -1.64
N GLY A 118 -1.88 17.88 -1.74
CA GLY A 118 -2.43 17.03 -0.70
C GLY A 118 -3.97 16.94 -0.70
N SER A 119 -4.67 17.67 -1.57
CA SER A 119 -6.12 17.59 -1.67
C SER A 119 -6.58 16.25 -2.27
N ARG A 120 -7.73 15.76 -1.82
CA ARG A 120 -8.34 14.51 -2.28
C ARG A 120 -9.65 14.75 -3.00
N THR A 121 -9.62 15.71 -3.91
CA THR A 121 -10.77 16.08 -4.75
C THR A 121 -10.84 15.20 -6.00
N GLN A 122 -11.83 15.46 -6.83
CA GLN A 122 -12.03 14.71 -8.08
C GLN A 122 -10.73 14.64 -8.92
N GLY A 123 -10.39 13.45 -9.40
CA GLY A 123 -9.21 13.20 -10.22
C GLY A 123 -7.93 12.85 -9.42
N ALA A 124 -7.93 12.99 -8.09
CA ALA A 124 -6.80 12.58 -7.24
C ALA A 124 -6.60 11.06 -7.22
N ASN A 125 -7.72 10.32 -7.21
CA ASN A 125 -7.74 8.87 -7.15
C ASN A 125 -7.64 8.27 -8.57
N PRO A 126 -6.57 7.53 -8.89
CA PRO A 126 -6.35 7.04 -10.24
C PRO A 126 -7.15 5.78 -10.59
N ASN A 127 -7.58 5.00 -9.60
CA ASN A 127 -8.04 3.62 -9.81
C ASN A 127 -9.42 3.31 -9.21
N GLY A 128 -10.03 4.23 -8.46
CA GLY A 128 -11.35 4.05 -7.85
C GLY A 128 -11.33 3.42 -6.44
N SER A 129 -10.15 3.26 -5.81
CA SER A 129 -10.03 2.76 -4.45
C SER A 129 -10.93 3.52 -3.48
N ILE A 130 -11.64 2.78 -2.62
CA ILE A 130 -12.51 3.41 -1.61
C ILE A 130 -11.69 4.33 -0.69
N ASN A 131 -12.23 5.50 -0.35
CA ASN A 131 -11.58 6.52 0.49
C ASN A 131 -10.16 6.89 0.04
N ASP A 132 -9.86 6.78 -1.27
CA ASP A 132 -8.55 7.05 -1.87
C ASP A 132 -7.41 6.18 -1.30
N ILE A 133 -7.72 5.04 -0.73
CA ILE A 133 -6.75 4.14 -0.08
C ILE A 133 -5.73 3.65 -1.11
N ALA A 134 -4.45 3.93 -0.85
CA ALA A 134 -3.31 3.48 -1.64
C ALA A 134 -2.50 2.38 -0.92
N GLY A 135 -2.62 2.30 0.42
CA GLY A 135 -1.97 1.28 1.24
C GLY A 135 -2.53 1.23 2.65
N ILE A 136 -2.54 0.02 3.22
CA ILE A 136 -3.09 -0.28 4.55
C ILE A 136 -2.13 -1.11 5.40
N LEU A 137 -2.33 -1.03 6.72
CA LEU A 137 -1.61 -1.78 7.74
C LEU A 137 -2.47 -2.89 8.35
N SER A 138 -1.83 -3.98 8.77
CA SER A 138 -2.44 -4.99 9.64
C SER A 138 -2.75 -4.39 11.03
N GLU A 139 -3.50 -5.11 11.85
CA GLU A 139 -3.86 -4.69 13.21
C GLU A 139 -2.63 -4.42 14.08
N ASN A 140 -1.62 -5.26 14.02
CA ASN A 140 -0.36 -5.09 14.74
C ASN A 140 0.63 -4.12 14.05
N ARG A 141 0.25 -3.51 12.91
CA ARG A 141 1.04 -2.55 12.10
C ARG A 141 2.38 -3.09 11.59
N ARG A 142 2.53 -4.42 11.53
CA ARG A 142 3.77 -5.07 11.07
C ARG A 142 3.68 -5.62 9.65
N VAL A 143 2.50 -5.56 9.06
CA VAL A 143 2.28 -5.88 7.65
C VAL A 143 1.75 -4.63 6.95
N LEU A 144 2.44 -4.19 5.90
CA LEU A 144 2.02 -3.11 5.02
C LEU A 144 1.77 -3.65 3.63
N GLY A 145 0.59 -3.37 3.06
CA GLY A 145 0.29 -3.55 1.64
C GLY A 145 0.05 -2.22 0.97
N MET A 146 0.65 -1.98 -0.18
CA MET A 146 0.43 -0.77 -0.98
C MET A 146 0.56 -1.04 -2.48
N MET A 147 -0.25 -0.34 -3.29
CA MET A 147 -0.20 -0.48 -4.75
C MET A 147 0.93 0.33 -5.41
N PRO A 148 1.25 1.55 -4.93
CA PRO A 148 2.37 2.32 -5.46
C PRO A 148 3.73 1.68 -5.19
N HIS A 149 4.72 2.06 -6.00
CA HIS A 149 6.08 1.53 -6.03
C HIS A 149 7.10 2.52 -5.43
N PRO A 150 7.26 2.62 -4.10
CA PRO A 150 8.26 3.48 -3.49
C PRO A 150 9.70 3.07 -3.83
N GLU A 151 9.94 1.78 -4.11
CA GLU A 151 11.26 1.25 -4.46
C GLU A 151 11.84 1.83 -5.75
N ASN A 152 11.00 2.41 -6.60
CA ASN A 152 11.43 3.07 -7.84
C ASN A 152 11.87 4.53 -7.64
N LEU A 153 11.85 5.06 -6.40
CA LEU A 153 12.25 6.43 -6.06
C LEU A 153 13.01 6.47 -4.72
N ILE A 154 14.15 5.79 -4.69
CA ILE A 154 15.02 5.71 -3.50
C ILE A 154 16.35 6.45 -3.66
N GLU A 155 16.69 6.88 -4.87
CA GLU A 155 17.92 7.61 -5.21
C GLU A 155 17.68 8.62 -6.34
N ASP A 156 18.47 9.68 -6.37
CA ASP A 156 18.32 10.78 -7.33
C ASP A 156 18.40 10.30 -8.78
N LEU A 157 19.20 9.28 -9.08
CA LEU A 157 19.31 8.68 -10.41
C LEU A 157 17.99 8.08 -10.90
N MET A 158 17.08 7.72 -9.99
CA MET A 158 15.73 7.21 -10.30
C MET A 158 14.71 8.34 -10.48
N GLY A 159 15.13 9.61 -10.33
CA GLY A 159 14.27 10.78 -10.50
C GLY A 159 13.66 11.32 -9.20
N GLY A 160 14.13 10.85 -8.04
CA GLY A 160 13.73 11.33 -6.73
C GLY A 160 13.95 10.33 -5.60
N THR A 161 13.74 10.78 -4.37
CA THR A 161 14.01 9.99 -3.15
C THR A 161 12.78 9.82 -2.25
N ASP A 162 11.60 10.16 -2.73
CA ASP A 162 10.37 10.18 -1.93
C ASP A 162 9.99 8.81 -1.35
N GLY A 163 10.39 7.72 -2.01
CA GLY A 163 10.18 6.37 -1.53
C GLY A 163 11.18 5.89 -0.48
N ARG A 164 12.34 6.57 -0.35
CA ARG A 164 13.46 6.11 0.48
C ARG A 164 13.12 6.04 1.96
N ALA A 165 12.38 7.04 2.48
CA ALA A 165 12.04 7.09 3.90
C ALA A 165 11.21 5.89 4.38
N LEU A 166 10.48 5.18 3.51
CA LEU A 166 9.81 3.93 3.85
C LEU A 166 10.82 2.85 4.23
N PHE A 167 11.84 2.65 3.42
CA PHE A 167 12.86 1.62 3.65
C PHE A 167 13.78 1.98 4.82
N ASP A 168 14.15 3.25 4.96
CA ASP A 168 14.91 3.76 6.10
C ASP A 168 14.12 3.62 7.41
N SER A 169 12.78 3.77 7.38
CA SER A 169 11.90 3.53 8.53
C SER A 169 11.96 2.07 8.99
N ILE A 170 11.88 1.12 8.05
CA ILE A 170 11.97 -0.31 8.34
C ILE A 170 13.37 -0.65 8.91
N ALA A 171 14.42 -0.16 8.27
CA ALA A 171 15.79 -0.40 8.70
C ALA A 171 16.06 0.12 10.12
N LYS A 172 15.43 1.23 10.50
CA LYS A 172 15.53 1.79 11.86
C LYS A 172 14.75 0.98 12.90
N ALA A 173 13.70 0.28 12.48
CA ALA A 173 12.82 -0.48 13.36
C ALA A 173 13.24 -1.95 13.55
N ALA A 174 14.12 -2.48 12.69
CA ALA A 174 14.65 -3.84 12.72
C ALA A 174 15.80 -3.96 13.69
#